data_35ac07b5cac4e1d5d720b66c675146b9
#
_entry.id   35ac07b5cac4e1d5d720b66c675146b9
#
_cell.length_a   1.000
_cell.length_b   1.000
_cell.length_c   1.000
_cell.angle_alpha   90.00
_cell.angle_beta   90.00
_cell.angle_gamma   90.00
#
_symmetry.space_group_name_H-M   'P 1'
#
loop_
_entity.id
_entity.type
_entity.pdbx_description
1 polymer ?
#
loop_
_entity_poly.entity_id
_entity_poly.type
_entity_poly.pdbx_seq_one_letter_code
_entity_poly.pdbx_strand_id
1 'polypeptide(L)'
;VYMYMFAWESPVMDGILRSTHCMEIPLVFNNVVRHASMTGGGKAAQVLADKMSSAWLNFARTGNPNTEGLPEWEPYTADKGATMIFDNDCGMKYNHDKELLEVVMTFPVRGF
;
A
#
# COMPACT_ATOMS: atom_id res chain seq x y z
N VAL A 1 -9.99 1.41 -12.06
CA VAL A 1 -8.65 1.10 -11.49
C VAL A 1 -8.46 1.90 -10.23
N TYR A 2 -7.86 1.28 -9.22
CA TYR A 2 -7.46 1.92 -7.97
C TYR A 2 -5.95 1.75 -7.79
N MET A 3 -5.30 2.79 -7.30
CA MET A 3 -3.84 2.81 -7.12
C MET A 3 -3.50 2.95 -5.65
N TYR A 4 -2.49 2.23 -5.18
CA TYR A 4 -1.93 2.45 -3.86
C TYR A 4 -0.40 2.40 -3.87
N MET A 5 0.18 3.02 -2.86
CA MET A 5 1.58 2.88 -2.50
C MET A 5 1.66 2.37 -1.06
N PHE A 6 2.45 1.33 -0.85
CA PHE A 6 2.77 0.84 0.49
C PHE A 6 4.01 1.55 1.01
N ALA A 7 3.83 2.36 2.06
CA ALA A 7 4.87 3.20 2.64
C ALA A 7 5.23 2.81 4.08
N TRP A 8 4.48 1.88 4.68
CA TRP A 8 4.72 1.44 6.04
C TRP A 8 6.09 0.78 6.20
N GLU A 9 6.86 1.24 7.19
CA GLU A 9 8.20 0.75 7.49
C GLU A 9 8.16 -0.32 8.57
N SER A 10 8.76 -1.47 8.29
CA SER A 10 8.89 -2.54 9.27
C SER A 10 9.82 -2.14 10.41
N PRO A 11 9.45 -2.41 11.69
CA PRO A 11 10.32 -2.17 12.82
C PRO A 11 11.46 -3.20 12.97
N VAL A 12 11.44 -4.26 12.16
CA VAL A 12 12.42 -5.35 12.26
C VAL A 12 13.82 -4.85 11.91
N MET A 13 14.82 -5.34 12.64
CA MET A 13 16.23 -4.96 12.47
C MET A 13 16.44 -3.42 12.55
N ASP A 14 15.84 -2.80 13.58
CA ASP A 14 15.88 -1.34 13.78
C ASP A 14 15.39 -0.52 12.56
N GLY A 15 14.45 -1.07 11.80
CA GLY A 15 13.83 -0.40 10.66
C GLY A 15 14.68 -0.36 9.39
N ILE A 16 15.80 -1.06 9.33
CA ILE A 16 16.70 -1.03 8.16
C ILE A 16 16.02 -1.53 6.88
N LEU A 17 15.01 -2.40 7.02
CA LEU A 17 14.30 -2.95 5.87
C LEU A 17 13.35 -1.95 5.21
N ARG A 18 12.93 -0.90 5.92
CA ARG A 18 11.93 0.06 5.42
C ARG A 18 10.68 -0.63 4.86
N SER A 19 10.11 -0.09 3.80
CA SER A 19 9.00 -0.69 3.03
C SER A 19 9.55 -1.55 1.90
N THR A 20 10.30 -2.60 2.25
CA THR A 20 10.96 -3.44 1.24
C THR A 20 9.96 -4.23 0.39
N HIS A 21 10.44 -4.72 -0.75
CA HIS A 21 9.65 -5.53 -1.68
C HIS A 21 8.92 -6.69 -0.99
N CYS A 22 7.67 -6.90 -1.32
CA CYS A 22 6.77 -7.93 -0.76
C CYS A 22 6.39 -7.76 0.72
N MET A 23 6.76 -6.64 1.36
CA MET A 23 6.40 -6.38 2.76
C MET A 23 4.89 -6.26 2.96
N GLU A 24 4.14 -5.81 1.96
CA GLU A 24 2.68 -5.67 2.00
C GLU A 24 1.92 -7.00 1.99
N ILE A 25 2.53 -8.07 1.46
CA ILE A 25 1.85 -9.36 1.27
C ILE A 25 1.29 -9.93 2.58
N PRO A 26 2.07 -10.03 3.67
CA PRO A 26 1.54 -10.48 4.96
C PRO A 26 0.39 -9.62 5.49
N LEU A 27 0.35 -8.32 5.15
CA LEU A 27 -0.70 -7.43 5.58
C LEU A 27 -1.97 -7.61 4.74
N VAL A 28 -1.83 -7.74 3.43
CA VAL A 28 -2.98 -8.02 2.54
C VAL A 28 -3.67 -9.31 2.91
N PHE A 29 -2.93 -10.37 3.24
CA PHE A 29 -3.46 -11.66 3.66
C PHE A 29 -3.77 -11.77 5.16
N ASN A 30 -3.60 -10.69 5.92
CA ASN A 30 -3.88 -10.60 7.36
C ASN A 30 -3.21 -11.72 8.18
N ASN A 31 -1.94 -11.99 7.88
CA ASN A 31 -1.17 -13.03 8.56
C ASN A 31 0.18 -12.52 9.12
N VAL A 32 0.16 -11.30 9.63
CA VAL A 32 1.34 -10.56 10.11
C VAL A 32 2.13 -11.29 11.19
N VAL A 33 1.45 -11.97 12.11
CA VAL A 33 2.11 -12.73 13.21
C VAL A 33 2.91 -13.91 12.65
N ARG A 34 2.37 -14.60 11.65
CA ARG A 34 3.07 -15.72 10.99
C ARG A 34 4.34 -15.26 10.27
N HIS A 35 4.36 -14.00 9.85
CA HIS A 35 5.48 -13.37 9.16
C HIS A 35 6.19 -12.32 10.04
N ALA A 36 6.24 -12.57 11.36
CA ALA A 36 6.84 -11.64 12.32
C ALA A 36 8.32 -11.32 12.04
N SER A 37 9.04 -12.21 11.38
CA SER A 37 10.42 -11.95 10.92
C SER A 37 10.52 -10.81 9.91
N MET A 38 9.42 -10.47 9.23
CA MET A 38 9.35 -9.34 8.29
C MET A 38 8.57 -8.16 8.88
N THR A 39 7.45 -8.44 9.55
CA THR A 39 6.49 -7.42 10.01
C THR A 39 6.70 -6.98 11.45
N GLY A 40 7.49 -7.72 12.22
CA GLY A 40 7.60 -7.56 13.67
C GLY A 40 6.41 -8.12 14.44
N GLY A 41 5.31 -8.52 13.78
CA GLY A 41 4.13 -9.13 14.41
C GLY A 41 3.38 -8.24 15.41
N GLY A 42 3.69 -6.94 15.46
CA GLY A 42 3.16 -6.00 16.44
C GLY A 42 1.79 -5.43 16.08
N LYS A 43 1.24 -4.64 17.03
CA LYS A 43 -0.09 -4.04 16.92
C LYS A 43 -0.22 -3.11 15.71
N ALA A 44 0.79 -2.32 15.40
CA ALA A 44 0.76 -1.40 14.26
C ALA A 44 0.59 -2.16 12.93
N ALA A 45 1.37 -3.24 12.74
CA ALA A 45 1.24 -4.11 11.57
C ALA A 45 -0.15 -4.75 11.49
N GLN A 46 -0.71 -5.20 12.61
CA GLN A 46 -2.04 -5.81 12.65
C GLN A 46 -3.14 -4.81 12.30
N VAL A 47 -3.10 -3.60 12.85
CA VAL A 47 -4.09 -2.55 12.53
C VAL A 47 -4.06 -2.20 11.04
N LEU A 48 -2.88 -2.09 10.45
CA LEU A 48 -2.75 -1.82 9.02
C LEU A 48 -3.21 -3.04 8.19
N ALA A 49 -2.90 -4.25 8.62
CA ALA A 49 -3.33 -5.48 7.96
C ALA A 49 -4.87 -5.60 7.92
N ASP A 50 -5.56 -5.26 9.01
CA ASP A 50 -7.03 -5.26 9.06
C ASP A 50 -7.63 -4.31 8.02
N LYS A 51 -7.06 -3.12 7.85
CA LYS A 51 -7.48 -2.15 6.84
C LYS A 51 -7.20 -2.65 5.42
N MET A 52 -5.98 -3.12 5.16
CA MET A 52 -5.56 -3.57 3.83
C MET A 52 -6.33 -4.81 3.38
N SER A 53 -6.44 -5.82 4.24
CA SER A 53 -7.18 -7.05 3.91
C SER A 53 -8.66 -6.78 3.65
N SER A 54 -9.28 -5.90 4.43
CA SER A 54 -10.67 -5.48 4.22
C SER A 54 -10.87 -4.78 2.88
N ALA A 55 -9.95 -3.88 2.51
CA ALA A 55 -10.00 -3.19 1.22
C ALA A 55 -9.86 -4.16 0.04
N TRP A 56 -8.93 -5.11 0.12
CA TRP A 56 -8.75 -6.13 -0.91
C TRP A 56 -9.95 -7.07 -1.04
N LEU A 57 -10.55 -7.49 0.09
CA LEU A 57 -11.76 -8.31 0.08
C LEU A 57 -12.96 -7.56 -0.52
N ASN A 58 -13.13 -6.28 -0.18
CA ASN A 58 -14.19 -5.47 -0.76
C ASN A 58 -14.00 -5.32 -2.27
N PHE A 59 -12.78 -5.03 -2.71
CA PHE A 59 -12.47 -4.94 -4.13
C PHE A 59 -12.75 -6.25 -4.87
N ALA A 60 -12.35 -7.38 -4.30
CA ALA A 60 -12.61 -8.70 -4.89
C ALA A 60 -14.11 -9.02 -5.02
N ARG A 61 -14.93 -8.54 -4.08
CA ARG A 61 -16.38 -8.78 -4.09
C ARG A 61 -17.16 -7.81 -4.97
N THR A 62 -16.75 -6.55 -5.01
CA THR A 62 -17.57 -5.46 -5.55
C THR A 62 -16.88 -4.63 -6.64
N GLY A 63 -15.56 -4.76 -6.80
CA GLY A 63 -14.75 -3.88 -7.63
C GLY A 63 -14.44 -2.52 -6.98
N ASN A 64 -14.82 -2.33 -5.70
CA ASN A 64 -14.58 -1.11 -4.93
C ASN A 64 -13.85 -1.42 -3.62
N PRO A 65 -12.64 -0.86 -3.39
CA PRO A 65 -11.85 -1.16 -2.20
C PRO A 65 -12.26 -0.37 -0.95
N ASN A 66 -13.19 0.59 -1.07
CA ASN A 66 -13.57 1.42 0.08
C ASN A 66 -14.09 0.58 1.24
N THR A 67 -13.60 0.87 2.43
CA THR A 67 -13.94 0.16 3.66
C THR A 67 -13.87 1.11 4.85
N GLU A 68 -14.54 0.76 5.94
CA GLU A 68 -14.44 1.49 7.20
C GLU A 68 -12.98 1.48 7.68
N GLY A 69 -12.54 2.61 8.23
CA GLY A 69 -11.17 2.78 8.74
C GLY A 69 -10.14 3.26 7.73
N LEU A 70 -10.52 3.41 6.46
CA LEU A 70 -9.73 4.09 5.44
C LEU A 70 -10.40 5.40 5.01
N PRO A 71 -9.61 6.42 4.59
CA PRO A 71 -10.15 7.56 3.85
C PRO A 71 -10.88 7.09 2.58
N GLU A 72 -11.78 7.92 2.07
CA GLU A 72 -12.42 7.64 0.79
C GLU A 72 -11.36 7.45 -0.31
N TRP A 73 -11.36 6.26 -0.90
CA TRP A 73 -10.42 5.89 -1.95
C TRP A 73 -11.04 6.15 -3.31
N GLU A 74 -10.56 7.19 -3.99
CA GLU A 74 -11.00 7.55 -5.32
C GLU A 74 -10.36 6.65 -6.39
N PRO A 75 -11.09 6.34 -7.47
CA PRO A 75 -10.50 5.71 -8.65
C PRO A 75 -9.35 6.55 -9.22
N TYR A 76 -8.32 5.85 -9.69
CA TYR A 76 -7.20 6.50 -10.36
C TYR A 76 -7.62 7.08 -11.71
N THR A 77 -7.28 8.34 -11.94
CA THR A 77 -7.37 9.00 -13.24
C THR A 77 -6.03 9.68 -13.56
N ALA A 78 -5.70 9.79 -14.85
CA ALA A 78 -4.40 10.32 -15.28
C ALA A 78 -4.16 11.79 -14.88
N ASP A 79 -5.22 12.57 -14.76
CA ASP A 79 -5.15 13.99 -14.35
C ASP A 79 -4.99 14.16 -12.84
N LYS A 80 -5.68 13.35 -12.04
CA LYS A 80 -5.64 13.43 -10.56
C LYS A 80 -4.52 12.60 -9.95
N GLY A 81 -4.18 11.46 -10.53
CA GLY A 81 -3.21 10.52 -9.98
C GLY A 81 -3.56 10.07 -8.56
N ALA A 82 -4.86 9.83 -8.27
CA ALA A 82 -5.35 9.46 -6.95
C ALA A 82 -4.71 8.15 -6.47
N THR A 83 -3.99 8.19 -5.36
CA THR A 83 -3.22 7.07 -4.81
C THR A 83 -3.44 6.97 -3.31
N MET A 84 -3.87 5.81 -2.83
CA MET A 84 -3.94 5.53 -1.40
C MET A 84 -2.54 5.23 -0.87
N ILE A 85 -2.12 5.93 0.16
CA ILE A 85 -0.86 5.63 0.87
C ILE A 85 -1.19 4.77 2.09
N PHE A 86 -0.67 3.54 2.10
CA PHE A 86 -0.74 2.65 3.25
C PHE A 86 0.46 2.84 4.16
N ASP A 87 0.22 3.42 5.32
CA ASP A 87 1.17 3.66 6.39
C ASP A 87 0.45 3.56 7.73
N ASN A 88 1.10 3.88 8.86
CA ASN A 88 0.43 4.02 10.16
C ASN A 88 -0.79 4.94 10.06
N ASP A 89 -0.64 6.07 9.38
CA ASP A 89 -1.72 6.98 9.00
C ASP A 89 -1.97 6.84 7.49
N CYS A 90 -3.01 6.11 7.13
CA CYS A 90 -3.41 5.97 5.73
C CYS A 90 -4.03 7.26 5.19
N GLY A 91 -3.70 7.62 3.97
CA GLY A 91 -4.21 8.85 3.35
C GLY A 91 -4.22 8.82 1.84
N MET A 92 -5.11 9.62 1.23
CA MET A 92 -5.10 9.85 -0.21
C MET A 92 -4.06 10.89 -0.58
N LYS A 93 -3.30 10.62 -1.64
CA LYS A 93 -2.41 11.59 -2.29
C LYS A 93 -2.77 11.69 -3.77
N TYR A 94 -2.52 12.88 -4.33
CA TYR A 94 -2.81 13.16 -5.73
C TYR A 94 -1.50 13.55 -6.43
N ASN A 95 -1.25 12.92 -7.57
CA ASN A 95 -0.01 13.12 -8.34
C ASN A 95 1.26 12.98 -7.49
N HIS A 96 1.25 12.05 -6.52
CA HIS A 96 2.32 11.87 -5.53
C HIS A 96 3.69 11.68 -6.18
N ASP A 97 3.77 10.85 -7.23
CA ASP A 97 5.02 10.49 -7.90
C ASP A 97 5.12 11.09 -9.31
N LYS A 98 4.40 12.18 -9.60
CA LYS A 98 4.32 12.74 -10.96
C LYS A 98 5.70 13.06 -11.53
N GLU A 99 6.53 13.77 -10.79
CA GLU A 99 7.88 14.15 -11.24
C GLU A 99 8.78 12.92 -11.46
N LEU A 100 8.71 11.96 -10.56
CA LEU A 100 9.44 10.69 -10.69
C LEU A 100 8.98 9.92 -11.93
N LEU A 101 7.67 9.81 -12.14
CA LEU A 101 7.10 9.13 -13.30
C LEU A 101 7.48 9.82 -14.61
N GLU A 102 7.48 11.14 -14.65
CA GLU A 102 7.95 11.91 -15.81
C GLU A 102 9.40 11.56 -16.17
N VAL A 103 10.28 11.45 -15.17
CA VAL A 103 11.67 11.02 -15.39
C VAL A 103 11.74 9.57 -15.84
N VAL A 104 11.05 8.65 -15.16
CA VAL A 104 11.07 7.22 -15.50
C VAL A 104 10.57 6.98 -16.92
N MET A 105 9.53 7.68 -17.35
CA MET A 105 8.96 7.55 -18.70
C MET A 105 9.88 8.08 -19.82
N THR A 106 10.95 8.79 -19.49
CA THR A 106 11.96 9.18 -20.49
C THR A 106 12.89 8.01 -20.87
N PHE A 107 12.96 6.97 -20.05
CA PHE A 107 13.77 5.81 -20.33
C PHE A 107 12.99 4.76 -21.14
N PRO A 108 13.62 4.12 -22.14
CA PRO A 108 12.95 3.04 -22.85
C PRO A 108 12.66 1.88 -21.88
N VAL A 109 11.38 1.59 -21.70
CA VAL A 109 10.95 0.40 -20.95
C VAL A 109 11.40 -0.81 -21.78
N ARG A 110 12.49 -1.45 -21.39
CA ARG A 110 12.80 -2.78 -21.91
C ARG A 110 11.75 -3.72 -21.31
N GLY A 111 10.88 -4.25 -22.17
CA GLY A 111 9.87 -5.22 -21.75
C GLY A 111 10.52 -6.38 -21.00
N PHE A 112 9.83 -6.81 -19.98
CA PHE A 112 10.16 -8.04 -19.25
C PHE A 112 9.89 -9.25 -20.13
#